data_f783a2abfed4bb1b39329a996eb00556
#
_entry.id   f783a2abfed4bb1b39329a996eb00556
#
_cell.length_a   1.000
_cell.length_b   1.000
_cell.length_c   1.000
_cell.angle_alpha   90.00
_cell.angle_beta   90.00
_cell.angle_gamma   90.00
#
_symmetry.space_group_name_H-M   'P 1'
#
loop_
_entity.id
_entity.type
_entity.pdbx_description
1 polymer ?
#
loop_
_entity_poly.entity_id
_entity_poly.type
_entity_poly.pdbx_seq_one_letter_code
_entity_poly.pdbx_strand_id
1 'polypeptide(L)'
;AFQRAASIWGATLDSTVTIRIGAAFVPLSCTASGAVLGSAGAAEIWTDFPNAPRANTWYPAALASKLAGTDLTAPEDPHIIARFNSRLGLFPDCLPGSPFYLGLDRRANGQIDLVTVLLHEMAHGLGFQTFTDDETGELFFGIPSIWDYYLVNNRNNMPWVAMTDEQRRISAITWRGLSWNGPNVTAAVPRVLAPRSNLNIGGANAGAARGDYYVGDASFGPPVGARAVSGQLMPVVDQPNGTGLACTPLSFNNALAVRNNIALVDRGSCDFVTKARNVQAAGAIGMLVVDNVPGDVIGLSGADPSIRIPSLRITLSDGVAIKAALQQRSRTMSGVIATFGIDPTRLAGTDRQRRILMYSPSINQPGSSVSHYTTEAKPNQLMEPSINADLRHVVKPPYDLTFPLLRDIGW
;
A
#
# COMPACT_ATOMS: atom_id res chain seq x y z
N ALA A 1 1.35 24.14 7.88
CA ALA A 1 1.40 22.89 7.11
C ALA A 1 1.40 23.18 5.60
N PHE A 2 0.43 23.92 5.04
CA PHE A 2 0.33 24.22 3.59
C PHE A 2 1.62 24.84 3.03
N GLN A 3 2.11 25.92 3.64
CA GLN A 3 3.36 26.58 3.22
C GLN A 3 4.55 25.60 3.25
N ARG A 4 4.58 24.68 4.22
CA ARG A 4 5.64 23.68 4.33
C ARG A 4 5.58 22.68 3.17
N ALA A 5 4.41 22.15 2.86
CA ALA A 5 4.23 21.21 1.74
C ALA A 5 4.53 21.89 0.39
N ALA A 6 4.01 23.10 0.17
CA ALA A 6 4.30 23.89 -1.03
C ALA A 6 5.81 24.17 -1.17
N SER A 7 6.52 24.50 -0.08
CA SER A 7 7.97 24.70 -0.11
C SER A 7 8.76 23.44 -0.45
N ILE A 8 8.30 22.26 -0.01
CA ILE A 8 8.94 20.97 -0.35
C ILE A 8 8.79 20.68 -1.84
N TRP A 9 7.59 20.85 -2.39
CA TRP A 9 7.38 20.68 -3.82
C TRP A 9 8.11 21.73 -4.65
N GLY A 10 8.03 23.01 -4.28
CA GLY A 10 8.73 24.10 -4.98
C GLY A 10 10.26 23.97 -4.97
N ALA A 11 10.84 23.37 -3.92
CA ALA A 11 12.28 23.04 -3.88
C ALA A 11 12.64 21.75 -4.62
N THR A 12 11.65 20.99 -5.10
CA THR A 12 11.85 19.69 -5.76
C THR A 12 11.59 19.76 -7.25
N LEU A 13 10.56 20.51 -7.65
CA LEU A 13 10.14 20.67 -9.04
C LEU A 13 10.93 21.77 -9.73
N ASP A 14 11.16 21.60 -11.04
CA ASP A 14 11.76 22.62 -11.90
C ASP A 14 10.67 23.19 -12.83
N SER A 15 10.20 24.40 -12.54
CA SER A 15 9.16 25.07 -13.32
C SER A 15 9.38 26.57 -13.32
N THR A 16 9.28 27.19 -14.51
CA THR A 16 9.25 28.65 -14.67
C THR A 16 7.85 29.22 -14.46
N VAL A 17 6.82 28.35 -14.44
CA VAL A 17 5.44 28.74 -14.21
C VAL A 17 5.07 28.52 -12.76
N THR A 18 4.44 29.50 -12.15
CA THR A 18 3.90 29.40 -10.78
C THR A 18 2.68 28.49 -10.76
N ILE A 19 2.75 27.40 -9.98
CA ILE A 19 1.61 26.49 -9.82
C ILE A 19 0.73 26.99 -8.68
N ARG A 20 -0.53 27.30 -8.99
CA ARG A 20 -1.55 27.76 -8.05
C ARG A 20 -2.39 26.57 -7.55
N ILE A 21 -2.64 26.53 -6.23
CA ILE A 21 -3.39 25.45 -5.57
C ILE A 21 -4.58 26.10 -4.85
N GLY A 22 -5.80 25.74 -5.27
CA GLY A 22 -7.03 26.04 -4.54
C GLY A 22 -7.27 24.95 -3.49
N ALA A 23 -7.27 25.33 -2.21
CA ALA A 23 -7.42 24.38 -1.11
C ALA A 23 -8.53 24.78 -0.15
N ALA A 24 -9.33 23.81 0.32
CA ALA A 24 -10.39 24.03 1.27
C ALA A 24 -10.52 22.90 2.29
N PHE A 25 -10.94 23.21 3.51
CA PHE A 25 -11.43 22.22 4.46
C PHE A 25 -12.94 22.08 4.30
N VAL A 26 -13.39 20.87 3.98
CA VAL A 26 -14.80 20.53 3.76
C VAL A 26 -15.14 19.19 4.43
N PRO A 27 -16.40 18.91 4.75
CA PRO A 27 -16.80 17.58 5.19
C PRO A 27 -16.54 16.54 4.09
N LEU A 28 -15.72 15.53 4.38
CA LEU A 28 -15.48 14.37 3.52
C LEU A 28 -16.02 13.11 4.16
N SER A 29 -16.17 12.04 3.38
CA SER A 29 -16.68 10.75 3.87
C SER A 29 -15.80 10.17 4.95
N CYS A 30 -16.42 9.73 6.04
CA CYS A 30 -15.72 9.04 7.12
C CYS A 30 -16.68 8.16 7.94
N THR A 31 -16.07 7.25 8.70
CA THR A 31 -16.70 6.37 9.68
C THR A 31 -15.90 6.41 10.98
N ALA A 32 -16.36 5.73 12.01
CA ALA A 32 -15.59 5.60 13.27
C ALA A 32 -14.24 4.88 13.09
N SER A 33 -14.05 4.11 12.00
CA SER A 33 -12.85 3.30 11.76
C SER A 33 -12.05 3.68 10.52
N GLY A 34 -12.50 4.64 9.71
CA GLY A 34 -11.84 5.06 8.48
C GLY A 34 -12.34 6.40 7.98
N ALA A 35 -11.49 7.15 7.29
CA ALA A 35 -11.85 8.46 6.73
C ALA A 35 -11.12 8.75 5.44
N VAL A 36 -11.77 9.45 4.52
CA VAL A 36 -11.11 10.19 3.46
C VAL A 36 -10.45 11.40 4.12
N LEU A 37 -9.11 11.44 4.10
CA LEU A 37 -8.33 12.50 4.73
C LEU A 37 -8.30 13.75 3.87
N GLY A 38 -8.15 13.56 2.58
CA GLY A 38 -8.15 14.60 1.56
C GLY A 38 -8.56 14.03 0.21
N SER A 39 -8.67 14.90 -0.76
CA SER A 39 -8.74 14.57 -2.18
C SER A 39 -8.18 15.73 -2.98
N ALA A 40 -7.41 15.45 -4.02
CA ALA A 40 -6.96 16.47 -4.94
C ALA A 40 -6.84 15.95 -6.36
N GLY A 41 -6.78 16.88 -7.31
CA GLY A 41 -6.58 16.57 -8.70
C GLY A 41 -6.29 17.84 -9.50
N ALA A 42 -6.05 17.66 -10.79
CA ALA A 42 -5.93 18.76 -11.72
C ALA A 42 -7.26 19.52 -11.80
N ALA A 43 -7.21 20.86 -11.74
CA ALA A 43 -8.40 21.70 -11.93
C ALA A 43 -8.90 21.64 -13.39
N GLU A 44 -7.96 21.52 -14.32
CA GLU A 44 -8.19 21.39 -15.76
C GLU A 44 -7.18 20.40 -16.35
N ILE A 45 -7.50 19.87 -17.52
CA ILE A 45 -6.61 19.03 -18.31
C ILE A 45 -6.46 19.60 -19.72
N TRP A 46 -5.30 19.42 -20.32
CA TRP A 46 -4.93 19.99 -21.60
C TRP A 46 -4.38 18.94 -22.54
N THR A 47 -4.68 19.06 -23.84
CA THR A 47 -4.06 18.28 -24.91
C THR A 47 -3.56 19.23 -26.00
N ASP A 48 -2.58 18.81 -26.76
CA ASP A 48 -2.05 19.49 -27.95
C ASP A 48 -1.68 20.97 -27.74
N PHE A 49 -1.25 21.31 -26.54
CA PHE A 49 -0.71 22.63 -26.19
C PHE A 49 0.70 22.83 -26.79
N PRO A 50 1.20 24.09 -26.90
CA PRO A 50 2.56 24.34 -27.39
C PRO A 50 3.62 23.55 -26.62
N ASN A 51 4.52 22.87 -27.33
CA ASN A 51 5.56 21.98 -26.81
C ASN A 51 5.03 20.71 -26.09
N ALA A 52 3.78 20.31 -26.29
CA ALA A 52 3.27 19.06 -25.77
C ALA A 52 4.16 17.88 -26.24
N PRO A 53 4.71 17.05 -25.35
CA PRO A 53 5.62 15.95 -25.74
C PRO A 53 4.93 14.87 -26.58
N ARG A 54 3.60 14.71 -26.43
CA ARG A 54 2.79 13.75 -27.17
C ARG A 54 1.49 14.42 -27.63
N ALA A 55 1.17 14.29 -28.90
CA ALA A 55 -0.12 14.70 -29.45
C ALA A 55 -1.23 13.76 -28.95
N ASN A 56 -2.48 14.22 -28.97
CA ASN A 56 -3.65 13.44 -28.53
C ASN A 56 -3.41 12.76 -27.17
N THR A 57 -2.92 13.52 -26.20
CA THR A 57 -2.60 13.00 -24.87
C THR A 57 -3.03 14.03 -23.82
N TRP A 58 -3.75 13.60 -22.78
CA TRP A 58 -4.15 14.46 -21.68
C TRP A 58 -3.02 14.68 -20.69
N TYR A 59 -2.85 15.92 -20.29
CA TYR A 59 -1.91 16.37 -19.26
C TYR A 59 -2.65 17.18 -18.19
N PRO A 60 -2.36 17.02 -16.88
CA PRO A 60 -2.90 17.90 -15.85
C PRO A 60 -2.40 19.33 -16.03
N ALA A 61 -3.23 20.32 -15.69
CA ALA A 61 -2.97 21.74 -15.95
C ALA A 61 -1.59 22.22 -15.44
N ALA A 62 -1.19 21.77 -14.24
CA ALA A 62 0.11 22.11 -13.67
C ALA A 62 1.28 21.64 -14.55
N LEU A 63 1.23 20.39 -15.00
CA LEU A 63 2.26 19.80 -15.88
C LEU A 63 2.20 20.41 -17.27
N ALA A 64 1.01 20.61 -17.83
CA ALA A 64 0.82 21.21 -19.15
C ALA A 64 1.42 22.63 -19.21
N SER A 65 1.12 23.47 -18.22
CA SER A 65 1.66 24.83 -18.12
C SER A 65 3.19 24.83 -17.97
N LYS A 66 3.73 23.92 -17.16
CA LYS A 66 5.18 23.74 -17.02
C LYS A 66 5.85 23.37 -18.34
N LEU A 67 5.27 22.42 -19.08
CA LEU A 67 5.82 21.94 -20.36
C LEU A 67 5.68 22.99 -21.48
N ALA A 68 4.56 23.74 -21.49
CA ALA A 68 4.37 24.85 -22.39
C ALA A 68 5.33 26.03 -22.15
N GLY A 69 5.89 26.12 -20.93
CA GLY A 69 6.70 27.26 -20.48
C GLY A 69 5.89 28.54 -20.23
N THR A 70 4.56 28.43 -20.25
CA THR A 70 3.61 29.53 -19.99
C THR A 70 2.39 28.98 -19.26
N ASP A 71 1.77 29.84 -18.47
CA ASP A 71 0.52 29.52 -17.78
C ASP A 71 -0.62 29.34 -18.82
N LEU A 72 -1.22 28.15 -18.84
CA LEU A 72 -2.34 27.81 -19.73
C LEU A 72 -3.69 28.04 -19.06
N THR A 73 -3.73 28.12 -17.73
CA THR A 73 -4.94 28.38 -16.94
C THR A 73 -5.24 29.88 -16.87
N ALA A 74 -6.49 30.26 -16.69
CA ALA A 74 -6.84 31.66 -16.47
C ALA A 74 -6.10 32.22 -15.23
N PRO A 75 -5.72 33.53 -15.21
CA PRO A 75 -4.83 34.09 -14.21
C PRO A 75 -5.26 33.85 -12.75
N GLU A 76 -6.56 33.82 -12.49
CA GLU A 76 -7.13 33.63 -11.14
C GLU A 76 -7.49 32.19 -10.81
N ASP A 77 -7.47 31.28 -11.79
CA ASP A 77 -7.86 29.90 -11.59
C ASP A 77 -6.71 29.04 -11.06
N PRO A 78 -6.97 28.09 -10.19
CA PRO A 78 -5.94 27.17 -9.71
C PRO A 78 -5.61 26.10 -10.76
N HIS A 79 -4.37 25.61 -10.74
CA HIS A 79 -3.97 24.43 -11.49
C HIS A 79 -4.40 23.13 -10.79
N ILE A 80 -4.50 23.19 -9.46
CA ILE A 80 -4.79 22.07 -8.58
C ILE A 80 -5.92 22.45 -7.65
N ILE A 81 -6.91 21.57 -7.50
CA ILE A 81 -7.96 21.69 -6.48
C ILE A 81 -7.73 20.62 -5.44
N ALA A 82 -7.69 21.01 -4.16
CA ALA A 82 -7.50 20.11 -3.03
C ALA A 82 -8.54 20.34 -1.94
N ARG A 83 -9.05 19.27 -1.37
CA ARG A 83 -10.03 19.29 -0.26
C ARG A 83 -9.51 18.45 0.88
N PHE A 84 -9.72 18.90 2.12
CA PHE A 84 -9.26 18.22 3.34
C PHE A 84 -10.42 18.05 4.30
N ASN A 85 -10.49 16.93 5.00
CA ASN A 85 -11.62 16.59 5.84
C ASN A 85 -11.70 17.47 7.08
N SER A 86 -12.71 18.34 7.13
CA SER A 86 -12.95 19.24 8.27
C SER A 86 -13.53 18.54 9.52
N ARG A 87 -13.96 17.26 9.41
CA ARG A 87 -14.57 16.50 10.48
C ARG A 87 -13.61 15.58 11.23
N LEU A 88 -12.44 15.33 10.65
CA LEU A 88 -11.49 14.30 11.08
C LEU A 88 -11.12 14.43 12.57
N GLY A 89 -11.33 13.34 13.30
CA GLY A 89 -10.99 13.24 14.73
C GLY A 89 -11.86 14.03 15.70
N LEU A 90 -12.76 14.87 15.17
CA LEU A 90 -13.58 15.80 15.96
C LEU A 90 -14.99 15.26 16.24
N PHE A 91 -15.42 14.26 15.47
CA PHE A 91 -16.76 13.67 15.57
C PHE A 91 -16.68 12.16 15.83
N PRO A 92 -17.63 11.58 16.58
CA PRO A 92 -17.62 10.16 16.92
C PRO A 92 -17.68 9.21 15.72
N ASP A 93 -18.23 9.67 14.61
CA ASP A 93 -18.37 8.95 13.34
C ASP A 93 -17.26 9.25 12.33
N CYS A 94 -16.17 9.91 12.75
CA CYS A 94 -15.08 10.31 11.85
C CYS A 94 -13.71 10.15 12.52
N LEU A 95 -13.21 8.92 12.61
CA LEU A 95 -11.93 8.54 13.25
C LEU A 95 -11.74 9.25 14.60
N PRO A 96 -12.59 9.03 15.59
CA PRO A 96 -12.58 9.78 16.85
C PRO A 96 -11.22 9.70 17.53
N GLY A 97 -10.70 10.85 17.98
CA GLY A 97 -9.39 10.94 18.63
C GLY A 97 -8.19 10.97 17.70
N SER A 98 -8.37 10.96 16.37
CA SER A 98 -7.31 11.05 15.38
C SER A 98 -7.43 12.30 14.49
N PRO A 99 -7.42 13.53 15.04
CA PRO A 99 -7.49 14.76 14.26
C PRO A 99 -6.19 14.99 13.46
N PHE A 100 -6.19 16.00 12.60
CA PHE A 100 -4.96 16.45 11.96
C PHE A 100 -3.97 17.02 12.95
N TYR A 101 -2.73 16.54 12.87
CA TYR A 101 -1.57 17.15 13.50
C TYR A 101 -1.09 18.34 12.64
N LEU A 102 -1.09 19.53 13.21
CA LEU A 102 -0.76 20.77 12.50
C LEU A 102 0.71 21.18 12.66
N GLY A 103 1.49 20.45 13.46
CA GLY A 103 2.91 20.68 13.66
C GLY A 103 3.74 20.32 12.42
N LEU A 104 5.03 20.70 12.44
CA LEU A 104 5.94 20.52 11.29
C LEU A 104 7.07 19.51 11.58
N ASP A 105 7.11 18.98 12.80
CA ASP A 105 8.23 18.16 13.33
C ASP A 105 7.98 16.64 13.23
N ARG A 106 6.85 16.23 12.63
CA ARG A 106 6.44 14.82 12.46
C ARG A 106 6.14 14.08 13.78
N ARG A 107 5.94 14.79 14.88
CA ARG A 107 5.59 14.19 16.18
C ARG A 107 4.08 14.12 16.36
N ALA A 108 3.41 13.47 15.43
CA ALA A 108 1.95 13.42 15.38
C ALA A 108 1.31 12.63 16.55
N ASN A 109 2.05 11.73 17.24
CA ASN A 109 1.62 11.02 18.45
C ASN A 109 0.22 10.39 18.32
N GLY A 110 -0.04 9.69 17.22
CA GLY A 110 -1.33 9.05 16.93
C GLY A 110 -2.34 9.94 16.18
N GLN A 111 -2.03 11.21 15.98
CA GLN A 111 -2.79 12.09 15.08
C GLN A 111 -2.35 11.89 13.62
N ILE A 112 -3.09 12.45 12.68
CA ILE A 112 -2.78 12.38 11.24
C ILE A 112 -1.92 13.57 10.83
N ASP A 113 -0.69 13.33 10.38
CA ASP A 113 0.24 14.39 9.97
C ASP A 113 -0.28 15.13 8.73
N LEU A 114 -0.74 16.37 8.90
CA LEU A 114 -1.32 17.15 7.80
C LEU A 114 -0.30 17.47 6.71
N VAL A 115 0.98 17.66 7.03
CA VAL A 115 1.99 17.95 5.99
C VAL A 115 2.15 16.74 5.06
N THR A 116 2.12 15.52 5.60
CA THR A 116 2.17 14.30 4.79
C THR A 116 0.95 14.18 3.88
N VAL A 117 -0.26 14.43 4.41
CA VAL A 117 -1.49 14.43 3.59
C VAL A 117 -1.44 15.49 2.50
N LEU A 118 -0.98 16.71 2.81
CA LEU A 118 -0.80 17.79 1.84
C LEU A 118 0.19 17.42 0.73
N LEU A 119 1.31 16.78 1.06
CA LEU A 119 2.28 16.32 0.06
C LEU A 119 1.67 15.27 -0.87
N HIS A 120 0.88 14.35 -0.33
CA HIS A 120 0.15 13.33 -1.07
C HIS A 120 -0.86 13.95 -2.04
N GLU A 121 -1.75 14.79 -1.52
CA GLU A 121 -2.81 15.40 -2.32
C GLU A 121 -2.23 16.32 -3.43
N MET A 122 -1.20 17.11 -3.10
CA MET A 122 -0.52 17.93 -4.11
C MET A 122 0.10 17.07 -5.22
N ALA A 123 0.61 15.88 -4.93
CA ALA A 123 1.16 14.99 -5.96
C ALA A 123 0.10 14.54 -6.97
N HIS A 124 -1.14 14.27 -6.52
CA HIS A 124 -2.26 13.99 -7.44
C HIS A 124 -2.48 15.17 -8.41
N GLY A 125 -2.55 16.38 -7.88
CA GLY A 125 -2.70 17.58 -8.70
C GLY A 125 -1.51 17.85 -9.65
N LEU A 126 -0.31 17.43 -9.28
CA LEU A 126 0.89 17.49 -10.12
C LEU A 126 0.91 16.43 -11.22
N GLY A 127 0.00 15.47 -11.20
CA GLY A 127 -0.16 14.45 -12.24
C GLY A 127 0.04 13.00 -11.80
N PHE A 128 0.07 12.73 -10.48
CA PHE A 128 0.06 11.37 -9.98
C PHE A 128 -1.36 10.79 -10.04
N GLN A 129 -1.92 10.68 -11.23
CA GLN A 129 -3.28 10.20 -11.47
C GLN A 129 -3.50 9.80 -12.92
N THR A 130 -4.41 8.85 -13.17
CA THR A 130 -4.98 8.59 -14.48
C THR A 130 -6.23 9.44 -14.70
N PHE A 131 -6.59 9.66 -15.97
CA PHE A 131 -7.92 10.17 -16.37
C PHE A 131 -8.76 9.08 -17.04
N THR A 132 -8.22 7.88 -17.19
CA THR A 132 -8.97 6.69 -17.61
C THR A 132 -9.94 6.30 -16.49
N ASP A 133 -11.17 6.00 -16.82
CA ASP A 133 -12.16 5.46 -15.89
C ASP A 133 -11.74 4.05 -15.47
N ASP A 134 -11.44 3.85 -14.22
CA ASP A 134 -10.93 2.57 -13.68
C ASP A 134 -12.04 1.53 -13.43
N GLU A 135 -13.31 1.92 -13.48
CA GLU A 135 -14.47 1.02 -13.39
C GLU A 135 -14.85 0.43 -14.76
N THR A 136 -14.70 1.20 -15.83
CA THR A 136 -15.06 0.80 -17.18
C THR A 136 -13.85 0.51 -18.07
N GLY A 137 -12.70 1.08 -17.76
CA GLY A 137 -11.48 1.07 -18.58
C GLY A 137 -11.52 2.07 -19.73
N GLU A 138 -12.56 2.89 -19.86
CA GLU A 138 -12.70 3.86 -20.93
C GLU A 138 -11.72 5.03 -20.78
N LEU A 139 -11.06 5.38 -21.88
CA LEU A 139 -10.21 6.55 -21.95
C LEU A 139 -11.07 7.82 -21.95
N PHE A 140 -10.68 8.83 -21.20
CA PHE A 140 -11.40 10.09 -21.16
C PHE A 140 -11.46 10.74 -22.55
N PHE A 141 -12.66 10.89 -23.09
CA PHE A 141 -12.91 11.27 -24.49
C PHE A 141 -12.14 10.45 -25.54
N GLY A 142 -11.85 9.18 -25.25
CA GLY A 142 -11.10 8.30 -26.14
C GLY A 142 -9.61 8.62 -26.27
N ILE A 143 -9.07 9.50 -25.42
CA ILE A 143 -7.69 9.97 -25.45
C ILE A 143 -6.96 9.51 -24.16
N PRO A 144 -5.79 8.87 -24.24
CA PRO A 144 -5.03 8.46 -23.07
C PRO A 144 -4.42 9.68 -22.35
N SER A 145 -4.22 9.56 -21.06
CA SER A 145 -3.40 10.50 -20.29
C SER A 145 -1.91 10.19 -20.42
N ILE A 146 -1.04 11.16 -20.10
CA ILE A 146 0.40 10.91 -20.04
C ILE A 146 0.76 9.79 -19.06
N TRP A 147 -0.03 9.61 -18.01
CA TRP A 147 0.07 8.54 -17.02
C TRP A 147 -0.07 7.15 -17.65
N ASP A 148 -1.06 6.97 -18.53
CA ASP A 148 -1.43 5.69 -19.12
C ASP A 148 -0.31 5.08 -19.99
N TYR A 149 0.59 5.90 -20.51
CA TYR A 149 1.75 5.44 -21.29
C TYR A 149 2.79 4.69 -20.45
N TYR A 150 2.78 4.88 -19.14
CA TYR A 150 3.75 4.24 -18.24
C TYR A 150 3.17 3.02 -17.52
N LEU A 151 1.88 2.77 -17.64
CA LEU A 151 1.24 1.60 -17.05
C LEU A 151 1.44 0.36 -17.94
N VAL A 152 1.68 -0.77 -17.30
CA VAL A 152 1.86 -2.06 -17.98
C VAL A 152 1.25 -3.20 -17.18
N ASN A 153 0.57 -4.12 -17.90
CA ASN A 153 0.08 -5.37 -17.29
C ASN A 153 1.24 -6.35 -17.07
N ASN A 154 1.42 -6.81 -15.85
CA ASN A 154 2.52 -7.69 -15.44
C ASN A 154 2.45 -9.11 -16.00
N ARG A 155 1.27 -9.57 -16.40
CA ARG A 155 1.07 -10.96 -16.85
C ARG A 155 1.54 -11.17 -18.27
N ASN A 156 1.29 -10.21 -19.15
CA ASN A 156 1.60 -10.29 -20.58
C ASN A 156 2.50 -9.15 -21.09
N ASN A 157 2.89 -8.26 -20.18
CA ASN A 157 3.72 -7.08 -20.47
C ASN A 157 3.11 -6.11 -21.51
N MET A 158 1.77 -6.10 -21.62
CA MET A 158 1.04 -5.22 -22.53
C MET A 158 0.96 -3.81 -21.95
N PRO A 159 1.35 -2.75 -22.69
CA PRO A 159 1.14 -1.37 -22.28
C PRO A 159 -0.35 -1.04 -22.15
N TRP A 160 -0.71 -0.25 -21.13
CA TRP A 160 -2.08 0.15 -20.84
C TRP A 160 -2.77 0.83 -22.05
N VAL A 161 -2.06 1.71 -22.73
CA VAL A 161 -2.54 2.41 -23.93
C VAL A 161 -2.84 1.48 -25.12
N ALA A 162 -2.29 0.27 -25.13
CA ALA A 162 -2.54 -0.73 -26.17
C ALA A 162 -3.68 -1.69 -25.82
N MET A 163 -4.26 -1.57 -24.62
CA MET A 163 -5.35 -2.42 -24.16
C MET A 163 -6.70 -1.92 -24.65
N THR A 164 -7.66 -2.85 -24.77
CA THR A 164 -9.09 -2.50 -24.86
C THR A 164 -9.59 -2.00 -23.50
N ASP A 165 -10.76 -1.35 -23.50
CA ASP A 165 -11.39 -0.87 -22.25
C ASP A 165 -11.56 -2.02 -21.25
N GLU A 166 -12.07 -3.16 -21.68
CA GLU A 166 -12.25 -4.34 -20.84
C GLU A 166 -10.90 -4.87 -20.28
N GLN A 167 -9.83 -4.83 -21.07
CA GLN A 167 -8.50 -5.25 -20.59
C GLN A 167 -7.96 -4.27 -19.55
N ARG A 168 -8.18 -2.96 -19.72
CA ARG A 168 -7.82 -1.94 -18.73
C ARG A 168 -8.62 -2.14 -17.44
N ARG A 169 -9.95 -2.29 -17.55
CA ARG A 169 -10.84 -2.58 -16.43
C ARG A 169 -10.36 -3.80 -15.62
N ILE A 170 -10.10 -4.93 -16.29
CA ILE A 170 -9.59 -6.15 -15.64
C ILE A 170 -8.24 -5.90 -14.99
N SER A 171 -7.35 -5.16 -15.64
CA SER A 171 -6.02 -4.83 -15.11
C SER A 171 -6.10 -3.97 -13.84
N ALA A 172 -7.06 -3.03 -13.77
CA ALA A 172 -7.29 -2.18 -12.61
C ALA A 172 -7.72 -2.96 -11.35
N ILE A 173 -8.37 -4.11 -11.52
CA ILE A 173 -8.85 -4.98 -10.42
C ILE A 173 -8.11 -6.32 -10.34
N THR A 174 -6.96 -6.42 -10.92
CA THR A 174 -6.11 -7.62 -10.81
C THR A 174 -4.99 -7.37 -9.82
N TRP A 175 -5.09 -7.97 -8.64
CA TRP A 175 -4.03 -7.85 -7.62
C TRP A 175 -2.66 -8.16 -8.19
N ARG A 176 -1.70 -7.24 -7.97
CA ARG A 176 -0.34 -7.28 -8.53
C ARG A 176 -0.29 -7.35 -10.06
N GLY A 177 -1.37 -7.00 -10.74
CA GLY A 177 -1.49 -7.10 -12.19
C GLY A 177 -0.95 -5.88 -12.95
N LEU A 178 -0.70 -4.78 -12.26
CA LEU A 178 -0.35 -3.50 -12.86
C LEU A 178 0.95 -2.93 -12.29
N SER A 179 1.86 -2.47 -13.15
CA SER A 179 3.12 -1.84 -12.76
C SER A 179 3.36 -0.53 -13.50
N TRP A 180 4.21 0.30 -12.90
CA TRP A 180 4.77 1.49 -13.53
C TRP A 180 6.07 1.16 -14.28
N ASN A 181 6.14 1.48 -15.56
CA ASN A 181 7.28 1.18 -16.43
C ASN A 181 8.16 2.41 -16.75
N GLY A 182 8.06 3.48 -15.97
CA GLY A 182 8.86 4.68 -16.15
C GLY A 182 10.34 4.46 -15.76
N PRO A 183 11.28 4.97 -16.54
CA PRO A 183 12.72 4.73 -16.33
C PRO A 183 13.27 5.37 -15.05
N ASN A 184 12.76 6.56 -14.67
CA ASN A 184 13.24 7.25 -13.47
C ASN A 184 12.85 6.51 -12.20
N VAL A 185 11.60 6.04 -12.10
CA VAL A 185 11.14 5.21 -10.97
C VAL A 185 11.91 3.90 -10.94
N THR A 186 12.00 3.19 -12.07
CA THR A 186 12.68 1.88 -12.14
C THR A 186 14.14 1.98 -11.69
N ALA A 187 14.85 3.04 -12.08
CA ALA A 187 16.22 3.30 -11.63
C ALA A 187 16.32 3.68 -10.13
N ALA A 188 15.26 4.27 -9.56
CA ALA A 188 15.21 4.66 -8.16
C ALA A 188 14.85 3.51 -7.22
N VAL A 189 14.02 2.56 -7.66
CA VAL A 189 13.51 1.42 -6.88
C VAL A 189 14.57 0.73 -6.03
N PRO A 190 15.76 0.33 -6.53
CA PRO A 190 16.75 -0.38 -5.71
C PRO A 190 17.37 0.45 -4.59
N ARG A 191 17.22 1.78 -4.63
CA ARG A 191 17.74 2.72 -3.61
C ARG A 191 16.70 3.08 -2.57
N VAL A 192 15.43 2.79 -2.83
CA VAL A 192 14.29 3.17 -1.98
C VAL A 192 13.66 1.95 -1.32
N LEU A 193 13.41 0.88 -2.09
CA LEU A 193 12.66 -0.27 -1.58
C LEU A 193 13.58 -1.34 -1.00
N ALA A 194 13.14 -1.92 0.12
CA ALA A 194 13.80 -3.01 0.81
C ALA A 194 13.46 -4.38 0.18
N PRO A 195 14.27 -5.43 0.47
CA PRO A 195 13.90 -6.80 0.16
C PRO A 195 12.53 -7.18 0.71
N ARG A 196 11.78 -7.99 -0.04
CA ARG A 196 10.43 -8.43 0.32
C ARG A 196 10.47 -9.46 1.45
N SER A 197 9.54 -9.34 2.39
CA SER A 197 9.26 -10.40 3.37
C SER A 197 8.78 -11.66 2.65
N ASN A 198 9.16 -12.82 3.15
CA ASN A 198 8.85 -14.12 2.59
C ASN A 198 8.45 -15.11 3.69
N LEU A 199 7.45 -15.95 3.40
CA LEU A 199 7.14 -17.15 4.15
C LEU A 199 7.51 -18.35 3.29
N ASN A 200 8.44 -19.18 3.78
CA ASN A 200 8.70 -20.49 3.19
C ASN A 200 8.06 -21.58 4.03
N ILE A 201 7.32 -22.47 3.40
CA ILE A 201 6.77 -23.67 4.01
C ILE A 201 7.54 -24.89 3.52
N GLY A 202 8.09 -25.66 4.49
CA GLY A 202 8.87 -26.86 4.25
C GLY A 202 8.57 -27.95 5.28
N GLY A 203 9.50 -28.91 5.45
CA GLY A 203 9.35 -30.03 6.39
C GLY A 203 8.80 -31.29 5.74
N ALA A 204 8.83 -32.42 6.48
CA ALA A 204 8.46 -33.73 5.97
C ALA A 204 6.99 -33.82 5.58
N ASN A 205 6.11 -33.14 6.34
CA ASN A 205 4.66 -33.20 6.16
C ASN A 205 4.10 -32.00 5.36
N ALA A 206 4.94 -31.16 4.76
CA ALA A 206 4.48 -29.98 4.01
C ALA A 206 3.63 -30.35 2.77
N GLY A 207 3.91 -31.49 2.15
CA GLY A 207 3.13 -31.97 1.00
C GLY A 207 2.96 -30.89 -0.09
N ALA A 208 1.74 -30.70 -0.54
CA ALA A 208 1.38 -29.70 -1.54
C ALA A 208 1.50 -28.25 -1.05
N ALA A 209 1.59 -28.02 0.28
CA ALA A 209 1.80 -26.70 0.86
C ALA A 209 3.28 -26.24 0.83
N ARG A 210 4.20 -27.06 0.34
CA ARG A 210 5.62 -26.72 0.22
C ARG A 210 5.81 -25.59 -0.78
N GLY A 211 6.49 -24.54 -0.39
CA GLY A 211 6.82 -23.43 -1.29
C GLY A 211 6.99 -22.08 -0.59
N ASP A 212 7.15 -21.06 -1.40
CA ASP A 212 7.24 -19.66 -0.99
C ASP A 212 5.91 -18.96 -1.19
N TYR A 213 5.51 -18.17 -0.20
CA TYR A 213 4.22 -17.50 -0.15
C TYR A 213 4.38 -15.98 -0.11
N TYR A 214 3.48 -15.29 -0.76
CA TYR A 214 3.31 -13.85 -0.56
C TYR A 214 2.70 -13.60 0.81
N VAL A 215 3.22 -12.56 1.49
CA VAL A 215 2.79 -12.25 2.85
C VAL A 215 2.54 -10.76 3.03
N GLY A 216 1.61 -10.43 3.93
CA GLY A 216 1.44 -9.11 4.49
C GLY A 216 2.24 -8.99 5.79
N ASP A 217 3.01 -7.92 5.91
CA ASP A 217 3.79 -7.61 7.13
C ASP A 217 2.89 -7.03 8.22
N ALA A 218 3.31 -7.17 9.47
CA ALA A 218 2.67 -6.50 10.60
C ALA A 218 3.28 -5.11 10.85
N SER A 219 2.44 -4.15 11.24
CA SER A 219 2.86 -2.82 11.70
C SER A 219 3.30 -2.81 13.18
N PHE A 220 3.26 -3.95 13.85
CA PHE A 220 3.65 -4.17 15.25
C PHE A 220 4.66 -5.30 15.37
N GLY A 221 5.36 -5.35 16.50
CA GLY A 221 6.43 -6.32 16.72
C GLY A 221 7.67 -6.05 15.85
N PRO A 222 8.69 -6.92 15.94
CA PRO A 222 9.88 -6.78 15.10
C PRO A 222 9.56 -7.12 13.65
N PRO A 223 10.09 -6.36 12.67
CA PRO A 223 9.97 -6.71 11.26
C PRO A 223 10.69 -8.03 10.97
N VAL A 224 10.22 -8.76 9.97
CA VAL A 224 10.98 -9.88 9.41
C VAL A 224 12.29 -9.35 8.82
N GLY A 225 13.39 -9.93 9.22
CA GLY A 225 14.73 -9.45 8.86
C GLY A 225 15.61 -10.51 8.18
N ALA A 226 16.88 -10.16 8.00
CA ALA A 226 17.86 -11.06 7.38
C ALA A 226 18.09 -12.34 8.21
N ARG A 227 17.90 -12.27 9.54
CA ARG A 227 17.90 -13.48 10.39
C ARG A 227 16.50 -14.07 10.36
N ALA A 228 16.36 -15.19 9.67
CA ALA A 228 15.09 -15.90 9.56
C ALA A 228 14.63 -16.46 10.92
N VAL A 229 13.32 -16.47 11.14
CA VAL A 229 12.66 -17.16 12.26
C VAL A 229 12.02 -18.42 11.71
N SER A 230 12.45 -19.58 12.20
CA SER A 230 12.00 -20.88 11.71
C SER A 230 11.55 -21.78 12.86
N GLY A 231 10.46 -22.49 12.67
CA GLY A 231 9.92 -23.43 13.65
C GLY A 231 8.80 -24.30 13.07
N GLN A 232 8.37 -25.29 13.86
CA GLN A 232 7.15 -26.04 13.53
C GLN A 232 5.98 -25.06 13.38
N LEU A 233 5.17 -25.21 12.35
CA LEU A 233 3.93 -24.44 12.24
C LEU A 233 2.82 -25.17 13.02
N MET A 234 2.36 -24.59 14.10
CA MET A 234 1.39 -25.22 15.01
C MET A 234 0.11 -24.38 15.07
N PRO A 235 -1.04 -24.96 14.69
CA PRO A 235 -2.31 -24.24 14.74
C PRO A 235 -2.77 -24.09 16.18
N VAL A 236 -3.27 -22.92 16.51
CA VAL A 236 -4.17 -22.72 17.66
C VAL A 236 -5.51 -23.33 17.31
N VAL A 237 -6.17 -24.02 18.26
CA VAL A 237 -7.52 -24.57 18.11
C VAL A 237 -8.29 -24.18 19.36
N ASP A 238 -9.07 -23.11 19.27
CA ASP A 238 -9.85 -22.59 20.38
C ASP A 238 -11.34 -22.34 20.05
N GLN A 239 -11.76 -22.75 18.83
CA GLN A 239 -13.14 -22.68 18.39
C GLN A 239 -13.70 -24.08 18.08
N PRO A 240 -15.01 -24.31 18.25
CA PRO A 240 -15.63 -25.63 17.98
C PRO A 240 -15.49 -26.12 16.53
N ASN A 241 -15.35 -25.19 15.58
CA ASN A 241 -15.14 -25.50 14.15
C ASN A 241 -13.69 -25.82 13.79
N GLY A 242 -12.78 -25.92 14.78
CA GLY A 242 -11.38 -26.21 14.58
C GLY A 242 -10.51 -25.01 14.18
N THR A 243 -11.06 -23.79 14.10
CA THR A 243 -10.27 -22.57 13.89
C THR A 243 -9.64 -22.09 15.19
N GLY A 244 -8.62 -21.23 15.07
CA GLY A 244 -7.92 -20.69 16.21
C GLY A 244 -7.83 -19.18 16.17
N LEU A 245 -8.67 -18.51 16.96
CA LEU A 245 -8.71 -17.05 16.99
C LEU A 245 -7.66 -16.42 17.90
N ALA A 246 -7.19 -17.13 18.93
CA ALA A 246 -6.25 -16.63 19.93
C ALA A 246 -6.69 -15.28 20.56
N CYS A 247 -8.00 -15.05 20.72
CA CYS A 247 -8.56 -13.81 21.26
C CYS A 247 -8.49 -13.76 22.80
N THR A 248 -8.27 -14.89 23.45
CA THR A 248 -8.07 -15.05 24.89
C THR A 248 -6.74 -15.75 25.19
N PRO A 249 -6.21 -15.71 26.41
CA PRO A 249 -5.05 -16.50 26.79
C PRO A 249 -5.22 -17.96 26.39
N LEU A 250 -4.16 -18.54 25.80
CA LEU A 250 -4.24 -19.89 25.25
C LEU A 250 -4.43 -20.94 26.33
N SER A 251 -5.24 -21.96 26.04
CA SER A 251 -5.37 -23.15 26.89
C SER A 251 -4.01 -23.84 27.02
N PHE A 252 -3.84 -24.67 28.05
CA PHE A 252 -2.60 -25.44 28.28
C PHE A 252 -2.14 -26.22 27.03
N ASN A 253 -3.08 -26.88 26.34
CA ASN A 253 -2.78 -27.66 25.14
C ASN A 253 -2.29 -26.78 23.98
N ASN A 254 -2.95 -25.65 23.72
CA ASN A 254 -2.55 -24.71 22.69
C ASN A 254 -1.19 -24.05 23.05
N ALA A 255 -0.98 -23.66 24.30
CA ALA A 255 0.28 -23.12 24.77
C ALA A 255 1.43 -24.11 24.60
N LEU A 256 1.22 -25.40 24.94
CA LEU A 256 2.21 -26.45 24.72
C LEU A 256 2.55 -26.63 23.25
N ALA A 257 1.53 -26.58 22.36
CA ALA A 257 1.72 -26.72 20.91
C ALA A 257 2.57 -25.58 20.32
N VAL A 258 2.28 -24.34 20.68
CA VAL A 258 2.94 -23.16 20.06
C VAL A 258 4.27 -22.78 20.71
N ARG A 259 4.62 -23.33 21.88
CA ARG A 259 5.86 -23.00 22.59
C ARG A 259 7.09 -23.32 21.74
N ASN A 260 7.97 -22.31 21.54
CA ASN A 260 9.15 -22.36 20.67
C ASN A 260 8.85 -22.69 19.19
N ASN A 261 7.59 -22.52 18.77
CA ASN A 261 7.08 -22.77 17.44
C ASN A 261 6.44 -21.52 16.85
N ILE A 262 6.08 -21.56 15.56
CA ILE A 262 5.29 -20.52 14.91
C ILE A 262 3.81 -20.87 15.08
N ALA A 263 3.05 -19.96 15.69
CA ALA A 263 1.62 -20.13 15.89
C ALA A 263 0.85 -19.77 14.61
N LEU A 264 0.00 -20.68 14.13
CA LEU A 264 -0.99 -20.39 13.09
C LEU A 264 -2.29 -19.98 13.75
N VAL A 265 -2.82 -18.81 13.40
CA VAL A 265 -4.10 -18.28 13.90
C VAL A 265 -4.98 -17.80 12.76
N ASP A 266 -6.28 -17.72 13.00
CA ASP A 266 -7.24 -17.21 12.03
C ASP A 266 -7.58 -15.73 12.31
N ARG A 267 -7.82 -14.96 11.26
CA ARG A 267 -8.40 -13.62 11.34
C ARG A 267 -9.83 -13.70 11.88
N GLY A 268 -10.23 -12.71 12.66
CA GLY A 268 -11.61 -12.51 13.15
C GLY A 268 -11.68 -12.25 14.64
N SER A 269 -12.80 -11.72 15.07
CA SER A 269 -13.29 -11.48 16.44
C SER A 269 -12.48 -10.47 17.27
N CYS A 270 -11.16 -10.42 17.20
CA CYS A 270 -10.32 -9.48 17.96
C CYS A 270 -9.14 -8.97 17.12
N ASP A 271 -8.50 -7.92 17.64
CA ASP A 271 -7.36 -7.26 16.99
C ASP A 271 -6.16 -8.19 16.84
N PHE A 272 -5.35 -7.94 15.82
CA PHE A 272 -4.13 -8.72 15.55
C PHE A 272 -3.11 -8.59 16.68
N VAL A 273 -3.01 -7.43 17.32
CA VAL A 273 -2.14 -7.21 18.50
C VAL A 273 -2.57 -8.08 19.69
N THR A 274 -3.86 -8.28 19.90
CA THR A 274 -4.39 -9.17 20.94
C THR A 274 -4.00 -10.63 20.67
N LYS A 275 -4.14 -11.09 19.42
CA LYS A 275 -3.71 -12.44 19.00
C LYS A 275 -2.21 -12.62 19.21
N ALA A 276 -1.40 -11.66 18.75
CA ALA A 276 0.05 -11.70 18.88
C ALA A 276 0.50 -11.73 20.36
N ARG A 277 -0.14 -10.95 21.21
CA ARG A 277 0.12 -10.91 22.66
C ARG A 277 -0.16 -12.27 23.31
N ASN A 278 -1.28 -12.89 22.97
CA ASN A 278 -1.68 -14.18 23.55
C ASN A 278 -0.79 -15.32 23.09
N VAL A 279 -0.41 -15.40 21.81
CA VAL A 279 0.51 -16.47 21.34
C VAL A 279 1.94 -16.22 21.83
N GLN A 280 2.39 -14.96 21.93
CA GLN A 280 3.70 -14.63 22.55
C GLN A 280 3.73 -15.03 24.02
N ALA A 281 2.70 -14.74 24.80
CA ALA A 281 2.61 -15.14 26.22
C ALA A 281 2.65 -16.66 26.39
N ALA A 282 2.16 -17.43 25.40
CA ALA A 282 2.25 -18.88 25.34
C ALA A 282 3.63 -19.41 24.90
N GLY A 283 4.57 -18.52 24.54
CA GLY A 283 5.94 -18.85 24.16
C GLY A 283 6.13 -19.11 22.66
N ALA A 284 5.24 -18.68 21.79
CA ALA A 284 5.45 -18.71 20.35
C ALA A 284 6.60 -17.79 19.94
N ILE A 285 7.36 -18.18 18.89
CA ILE A 285 8.47 -17.41 18.33
C ILE A 285 8.08 -16.58 17.10
N GLY A 286 6.86 -16.75 16.60
CA GLY A 286 6.26 -16.02 15.48
C GLY A 286 4.78 -16.32 15.37
N MET A 287 4.05 -15.47 14.64
CA MET A 287 2.63 -15.63 14.39
C MET A 287 2.33 -15.55 12.88
N LEU A 288 1.65 -16.58 12.36
CA LEU A 288 1.11 -16.57 11.00
C LEU A 288 -0.42 -16.46 11.06
N VAL A 289 -0.96 -15.40 10.48
CA VAL A 289 -2.41 -15.16 10.41
C VAL A 289 -2.95 -15.61 9.06
N VAL A 290 -3.95 -16.47 9.07
CA VAL A 290 -4.72 -16.85 7.89
C VAL A 290 -5.92 -15.92 7.76
N ASP A 291 -6.14 -15.37 6.56
CA ASP A 291 -7.34 -14.59 6.29
C ASP A 291 -8.61 -15.44 6.38
N ASN A 292 -9.74 -14.81 6.71
CA ASN A 292 -11.06 -15.44 6.79
C ASN A 292 -11.99 -15.02 5.66
N VAL A 293 -11.50 -14.18 4.73
CA VAL A 293 -12.22 -13.77 3.52
C VAL A 293 -11.31 -13.98 2.30
N PRO A 294 -11.88 -14.30 1.13
CA PRO A 294 -11.12 -14.28 -0.12
C PRO A 294 -10.60 -12.87 -0.41
N GLY A 295 -9.48 -12.77 -1.09
CA GLY A 295 -8.93 -11.48 -1.52
C GLY A 295 -7.42 -11.42 -1.48
N ASP A 296 -6.93 -10.20 -1.56
CA ASP A 296 -5.52 -9.86 -1.62
C ASP A 296 -4.82 -10.02 -0.28
N VAL A 297 -3.52 -10.25 -0.31
CA VAL A 297 -2.71 -10.22 0.91
C VAL A 297 -2.52 -8.77 1.34
N ILE A 298 -3.02 -8.44 2.51
CA ILE A 298 -2.82 -7.14 3.15
C ILE A 298 -2.07 -7.30 4.48
N GLY A 299 -1.47 -6.20 4.97
CA GLY A 299 -0.74 -6.20 6.24
C GLY A 299 -1.62 -6.42 7.47
N LEU A 300 -0.97 -6.58 8.61
CA LEU A 300 -1.60 -6.66 9.93
C LEU A 300 -1.46 -5.29 10.61
N SER A 301 -2.57 -4.60 10.80
CA SER A 301 -2.62 -3.30 11.49
C SER A 301 -2.54 -3.44 13.01
N GLY A 302 -2.11 -2.37 13.68
CA GLY A 302 -2.05 -2.22 15.12
C GLY A 302 -0.69 -1.71 15.60
N ALA A 303 -0.62 -1.37 16.88
CA ALA A 303 0.61 -0.91 17.52
C ALA A 303 0.65 -1.43 18.96
N ASP A 304 1.70 -2.15 19.33
CA ASP A 304 1.96 -2.57 20.70
C ASP A 304 3.47 -2.79 20.90
N PRO A 305 4.14 -1.94 21.65
CA PRO A 305 5.58 -2.05 21.87
C PRO A 305 6.01 -3.25 22.73
N SER A 306 5.07 -3.98 23.33
CA SER A 306 5.35 -5.19 24.11
C SER A 306 5.52 -6.44 23.25
N ILE A 307 5.08 -6.41 21.98
CA ILE A 307 5.20 -7.54 21.07
C ILE A 307 6.64 -7.65 20.57
N ARG A 308 7.22 -8.84 20.74
CA ARG A 308 8.63 -9.18 20.43
C ARG A 308 8.78 -10.26 19.37
N ILE A 309 7.67 -10.81 18.86
CA ILE A 309 7.67 -11.84 17.82
C ILE A 309 7.23 -11.25 16.49
N PRO A 310 7.85 -11.65 15.35
CA PRO A 310 7.40 -11.25 14.04
C PRO A 310 6.04 -11.88 13.70
N SER A 311 5.23 -11.16 12.96
CA SER A 311 3.90 -11.62 12.54
C SER A 311 3.72 -11.38 11.04
N LEU A 312 3.16 -12.36 10.36
CA LEU A 312 2.85 -12.31 8.92
C LEU A 312 1.40 -12.72 8.68
N ARG A 313 0.84 -12.30 7.54
CA ARG A 313 -0.50 -12.68 7.09
C ARG A 313 -0.41 -13.33 5.71
N ILE A 314 -1.28 -14.32 5.47
CA ILE A 314 -1.46 -15.00 4.18
C ILE A 314 -2.94 -14.99 3.77
N THR A 315 -3.20 -15.27 2.50
CA THR A 315 -4.56 -15.37 1.97
C THR A 315 -5.35 -16.51 2.61
N LEU A 316 -6.67 -16.48 2.48
CA LEU A 316 -7.53 -17.60 2.84
C LEU A 316 -7.16 -18.88 2.05
N SER A 317 -6.93 -18.77 0.74
CA SER A 317 -6.58 -19.91 -0.12
C SER A 317 -5.26 -20.57 0.28
N ASP A 318 -4.22 -19.79 0.56
CA ASP A 318 -2.95 -20.32 1.04
C ASP A 318 -3.10 -20.97 2.41
N GLY A 319 -3.91 -20.36 3.28
CA GLY A 319 -4.23 -20.90 4.59
C GLY A 319 -4.94 -22.25 4.53
N VAL A 320 -5.86 -22.44 3.58
CA VAL A 320 -6.54 -23.73 3.36
C VAL A 320 -5.54 -24.83 2.98
N ALA A 321 -4.63 -24.55 2.05
CA ALA A 321 -3.60 -25.50 1.63
C ALA A 321 -2.65 -25.88 2.78
N ILE A 322 -2.22 -24.88 3.57
CA ILE A 322 -1.33 -25.08 4.73
C ILE A 322 -2.04 -25.86 5.85
N LYS A 323 -3.30 -25.54 6.15
CA LYS A 323 -4.09 -26.26 7.16
C LYS A 323 -4.32 -27.72 6.78
N ALA A 324 -4.47 -28.04 5.49
CA ALA A 324 -4.56 -29.43 5.03
C ALA A 324 -3.29 -30.23 5.37
N ALA A 325 -2.09 -29.63 5.23
CA ALA A 325 -0.83 -30.27 5.61
C ALA A 325 -0.70 -30.48 7.13
N LEU A 326 -1.41 -29.70 7.94
CA LEU A 326 -1.38 -29.79 9.41
C LEU A 326 -2.33 -30.85 10.00
N GLN A 327 -3.12 -31.55 9.19
CA GLN A 327 -4.10 -32.55 9.68
C GLN A 327 -3.42 -33.74 10.38
N GLN A 328 -2.21 -34.10 9.97
CA GLN A 328 -1.48 -35.28 10.52
C GLN A 328 -0.54 -34.91 11.68
N ARG A 329 -0.66 -33.70 12.26
CA ARG A 329 0.20 -33.26 13.37
C ARG A 329 -0.02 -34.06 14.63
N SER A 330 1.03 -34.19 15.43
CA SER A 330 0.94 -34.54 16.86
C SER A 330 0.62 -33.29 17.70
N ARG A 331 0.55 -33.44 19.02
CA ARG A 331 0.26 -32.33 19.94
C ARG A 331 1.32 -31.22 19.86
N THR A 332 2.58 -31.54 19.63
CA THR A 332 3.72 -30.59 19.69
C THR A 332 4.56 -30.55 18.41
N MET A 333 4.26 -31.40 17.43
CA MET A 333 5.00 -31.50 16.18
C MET A 333 4.05 -31.67 15.00
N SER A 334 4.18 -30.79 14.01
CA SER A 334 3.41 -30.87 12.76
C SER A 334 4.18 -31.61 11.64
N GLY A 335 5.50 -31.57 11.68
CA GLY A 335 6.33 -31.93 10.53
C GLY A 335 6.26 -30.92 9.38
N VAL A 336 5.55 -29.79 9.58
CA VAL A 336 5.49 -28.63 8.68
C VAL A 336 6.32 -27.53 9.31
N ILE A 337 7.35 -27.06 8.60
CA ILE A 337 8.23 -26.00 9.05
C ILE A 337 7.85 -24.70 8.33
N ALA A 338 7.55 -23.67 9.10
CA ALA A 338 7.42 -22.32 8.58
C ALA A 338 8.71 -21.54 8.84
N THR A 339 9.15 -20.78 7.85
CA THR A 339 10.32 -19.91 7.95
C THR A 339 9.92 -18.50 7.49
N PHE A 340 10.00 -17.53 8.40
CA PHE A 340 9.84 -16.10 8.13
C PHE A 340 11.21 -15.53 7.80
N GLY A 341 11.38 -14.98 6.62
CA GLY A 341 12.63 -14.43 6.15
C GLY A 341 12.41 -13.30 5.14
N ILE A 342 13.47 -12.89 4.48
CA ILE A 342 13.42 -11.96 3.36
C ILE A 342 13.86 -12.69 2.08
N ASP A 343 13.25 -12.28 0.96
CA ASP A 343 13.72 -12.67 -0.38
C ASP A 343 14.67 -11.59 -0.89
N PRO A 344 16.01 -11.80 -0.85
CA PRO A 344 16.98 -10.78 -1.24
C PRO A 344 16.98 -10.50 -2.74
N THR A 345 16.33 -11.35 -3.53
CA THR A 345 16.27 -11.21 -5.00
C THR A 345 15.11 -10.34 -5.47
N ARG A 346 14.15 -10.07 -4.59
CA ARG A 346 12.94 -9.31 -4.87
C ARG A 346 12.75 -8.17 -3.89
N LEU A 347 12.38 -7.02 -4.42
CA LEU A 347 12.04 -5.85 -3.62
C LEU A 347 10.55 -5.83 -3.30
N ALA A 348 10.20 -5.33 -2.12
CA ALA A 348 8.83 -5.19 -1.67
C ALA A 348 8.05 -4.26 -2.61
N GLY A 349 6.82 -4.62 -2.97
CA GLY A 349 6.00 -3.82 -3.87
C GLY A 349 6.46 -3.80 -5.32
N THR A 350 7.26 -4.78 -5.78
CA THR A 350 7.70 -4.84 -7.19
C THR A 350 7.25 -6.10 -7.91
N ASP A 351 7.18 -6.01 -9.22
CA ASP A 351 7.02 -7.15 -10.11
C ASP A 351 8.34 -7.91 -10.36
N ARG A 352 8.32 -8.89 -11.27
CA ARG A 352 9.51 -9.69 -11.62
C ARG A 352 10.60 -8.89 -12.35
N GLN A 353 10.24 -7.80 -13.01
CA GLN A 353 11.12 -6.87 -13.71
C GLN A 353 11.63 -5.73 -12.82
N ARG A 354 11.34 -5.77 -11.51
CA ARG A 354 11.65 -4.75 -10.50
C ARG A 354 10.95 -3.41 -10.74
N ARG A 355 9.82 -3.40 -11.46
CA ARG A 355 8.97 -2.22 -11.60
C ARG A 355 8.07 -2.13 -10.39
N ILE A 356 7.87 -0.92 -9.87
CA ILE A 356 6.93 -0.71 -8.77
C ILE A 356 5.51 -1.09 -9.20
N LEU A 357 4.81 -1.83 -8.34
CA LEU A 357 3.41 -2.17 -8.55
C LEU A 357 2.52 -0.96 -8.29
N MET A 358 1.49 -0.81 -9.10
CA MET A 358 0.39 0.12 -8.84
C MET A 358 -0.70 -0.57 -8.03
N TYR A 359 -1.48 0.23 -7.32
CA TYR A 359 -2.60 -0.28 -6.54
C TYR A 359 -3.72 -0.77 -7.47
N SER A 360 -3.87 -2.07 -7.54
CA SER A 360 -4.87 -2.76 -8.38
C SER A 360 -5.54 -3.87 -7.55
N PRO A 361 -6.37 -3.48 -6.55
CA PRO A 361 -7.02 -4.42 -5.64
C PRO A 361 -8.08 -5.24 -6.38
N SER A 362 -8.42 -6.43 -5.85
CA SER A 362 -9.43 -7.32 -6.45
C SER A 362 -10.85 -6.73 -6.52
N ILE A 363 -11.10 -5.67 -5.75
CA ILE A 363 -12.34 -4.86 -5.79
C ILE A 363 -11.93 -3.42 -6.03
N ASN A 364 -12.49 -2.80 -7.07
CA ASN A 364 -12.17 -1.42 -7.38
C ASN A 364 -12.40 -0.50 -6.19
N GLN A 365 -11.46 0.42 -5.97
CA GLN A 365 -11.53 1.46 -4.95
C GLN A 365 -11.52 2.81 -5.68
N PRO A 366 -12.69 3.40 -5.95
CA PRO A 366 -12.78 4.65 -6.69
C PRO A 366 -11.89 5.75 -6.10
N GLY A 367 -11.13 6.42 -6.96
CA GLY A 367 -10.16 7.44 -6.58
C GLY A 367 -8.84 6.90 -6.00
N SER A 368 -8.73 5.59 -5.75
CA SER A 368 -7.48 4.97 -5.25
C SER A 368 -6.86 4.01 -6.23
N SER A 369 -7.68 3.16 -6.89
CA SER A 369 -7.19 2.19 -7.88
C SER A 369 -6.43 2.90 -9.00
N VAL A 370 -5.38 2.27 -9.51
CA VAL A 370 -4.52 2.75 -10.61
C VAL A 370 -3.70 4.01 -10.29
N SER A 371 -4.25 4.94 -9.51
CA SER A 371 -3.66 6.24 -9.19
C SER A 371 -2.86 6.27 -7.88
N HIS A 372 -2.45 5.10 -7.39
CA HIS A 372 -1.60 4.96 -6.20
C HIS A 372 -0.58 3.84 -6.38
N TYR A 373 0.48 3.86 -5.58
CA TYR A 373 1.37 2.71 -5.42
C TYR A 373 0.70 1.59 -4.62
N THR A 374 1.16 0.37 -4.82
CA THR A 374 0.76 -0.78 -4.00
C THR A 374 1.07 -0.57 -2.51
N THR A 375 0.22 -1.11 -1.64
CA THR A 375 0.45 -1.16 -0.19
C THR A 375 1.49 -2.22 0.23
N GLU A 376 2.12 -2.89 -0.73
CA GLU A 376 3.18 -3.87 -0.49
C GLU A 376 4.58 -3.23 -0.48
N ALA A 377 4.72 -1.95 -0.79
CA ALA A 377 6.00 -1.26 -0.80
C ALA A 377 6.60 -1.18 0.61
N LYS A 378 7.93 -1.28 0.72
CA LYS A 378 8.62 -1.16 2.00
C LYS A 378 9.97 -0.48 1.81
N PRO A 379 10.24 0.64 2.51
CA PRO A 379 9.31 1.37 3.39
C PRO A 379 8.06 1.83 2.64
N ASN A 380 7.01 2.19 3.40
CA ASN A 380 5.79 2.73 2.81
C ASN A 380 6.11 3.99 1.98
N GLN A 381 5.40 4.14 0.87
CA GLN A 381 5.57 5.26 -0.06
C GLN A 381 4.48 6.31 0.14
N LEU A 382 4.81 7.58 -0.14
CA LEU A 382 3.88 8.69 0.04
C LEU A 382 2.56 8.47 -0.70
N MET A 383 2.62 7.95 -1.92
CA MET A 383 1.45 7.74 -2.79
C MET A 383 0.85 6.34 -2.67
N GLU A 384 0.87 5.74 -1.49
CA GLU A 384 -0.01 4.59 -1.16
C GLU A 384 -1.42 5.09 -0.83
N PRO A 385 -2.47 4.24 -0.96
CA PRO A 385 -3.86 4.65 -0.67
C PRO A 385 -4.12 5.05 0.79
N SER A 386 -3.17 4.80 1.67
CA SER A 386 -3.28 5.09 3.10
C SER A 386 -2.04 5.81 3.61
N ILE A 387 -2.24 6.79 4.48
CA ILE A 387 -1.15 7.50 5.15
C ILE A 387 -0.61 6.64 6.29
N ASN A 388 0.68 6.34 6.24
CA ASN A 388 1.39 5.50 7.20
C ASN A 388 2.30 6.35 8.12
N ALA A 389 2.52 5.90 9.36
CA ALA A 389 3.26 6.65 10.37
C ALA A 389 4.78 6.75 10.11
N ASP A 390 5.34 5.89 9.25
CA ASP A 390 6.76 5.90 8.87
C ASP A 390 7.08 6.86 7.71
N LEU A 391 6.05 7.45 7.08
CA LEU A 391 6.21 8.43 6.01
C LEU A 391 6.99 9.67 6.49
N ARG A 392 7.72 10.26 5.55
CA ARG A 392 8.57 11.42 5.80
C ARG A 392 8.10 12.59 4.95
N HIS A 393 8.45 13.80 5.36
CA HIS A 393 8.26 15.01 4.54
C HIS A 393 9.33 15.10 3.43
N VAL A 394 9.52 13.99 2.69
CA VAL A 394 10.51 13.84 1.62
C VAL A 394 9.88 13.04 0.49
N VAL A 395 9.88 13.59 -0.70
CA VAL A 395 9.19 13.05 -1.89
C VAL A 395 10.15 12.43 -2.91
N LYS A 396 11.38 12.13 -2.50
CA LYS A 396 12.46 11.66 -3.39
C LYS A 396 13.39 10.62 -2.74
N PRO A 397 14.15 9.88 -3.53
CA PRO A 397 15.14 8.93 -3.01
C PRO A 397 16.12 9.58 -2.01
N PRO A 398 16.59 8.80 -1.00
CA PRO A 398 16.39 7.36 -0.83
C PRO A 398 15.11 6.99 -0.05
N TYR A 399 14.17 7.90 0.12
CA TYR A 399 13.02 7.72 1.01
C TYR A 399 11.70 7.46 0.27
N ASP A 400 11.56 7.99 -0.97
CA ASP A 400 10.29 7.98 -1.66
C ASP A 400 10.45 7.98 -3.19
N LEU A 401 9.47 7.40 -3.90
CA LEU A 401 9.44 7.23 -5.36
C LEU A 401 8.54 8.25 -6.08
N THR A 402 7.85 9.14 -5.36
CA THR A 402 6.86 10.06 -5.97
C THR A 402 7.49 11.00 -6.96
N PHE A 403 8.59 11.68 -6.59
CA PHE A 403 9.26 12.59 -7.53
C PHE A 403 9.88 11.86 -8.73
N PRO A 404 10.55 10.71 -8.60
CA PRO A 404 10.95 9.91 -9.76
C PRO A 404 9.80 9.60 -10.74
N LEU A 405 8.59 9.31 -10.24
CA LEU A 405 7.42 9.09 -11.10
C LEU A 405 6.98 10.38 -11.80
N LEU A 406 6.90 11.48 -11.07
CA LEU A 406 6.57 12.78 -11.68
C LEU A 406 7.59 13.15 -12.77
N ARG A 407 8.87 12.80 -12.61
CA ARG A 407 9.88 12.97 -13.66
C ARG A 407 9.63 12.11 -14.89
N ASP A 408 9.07 10.91 -14.73
CA ASP A 408 8.72 10.07 -15.88
C ASP A 408 7.64 10.72 -16.75
N ILE A 409 6.68 11.42 -16.14
CA ILE A 409 5.61 12.11 -16.87
C ILE A 409 5.99 13.51 -17.36
N GLY A 410 7.18 14.05 -16.96
CA GLY A 410 7.70 15.29 -17.55
C GLY A 410 8.03 16.44 -16.57
N TRP A 411 8.01 16.22 -15.26
CA TRP A 411 8.47 17.20 -14.26
C TRP A 411 9.99 17.32 -14.20
#